data_311587c1fd0dfb8cd623ae68133231f7
#
_entry.id   311587c1fd0dfb8cd623ae68133231f7
#
_cell.length_a   1.000
_cell.length_b   1.000
_cell.length_c   1.000
_cell.angle_alpha   90.00
_cell.angle_beta   90.00
_cell.angle_gamma   90.00
#
_symmetry.space_group_name_H-M   'P 1'
#
loop_
_entity.id
_entity.type
_entity.pdbx_description
1 polymer ?
#
loop_
_entity_poly.entity_id
_entity_poly.type
_entity_poly.pdbx_seq_one_letter_code
_entity_poly.pdbx_strand_id
1 'polypeptide(L)'
;MKSLLFIGGTGFLGQSFLDYINKEKLKTIKLSKLLIVSRKNKKLRSKIKINYIKTSISKIKKIPKTDYIIYAANSSNNFENLKGIKNFINLLDQSHKKTKILFTSSGAVYGPRNILKKFKETDQINKKNIKSFSGYKKEYSKAKIIIEKEFQKLGKKGYNVSIARLFSFIGKKILINKNYAVTDLINQGKDKSSSTIRLNDTRDTYRGYMNSEDLIKWLVKILINSNNKCNIYNVGSDEAITIKELAIIIAKIFRKSVQIKTKDKKKKSTDYYVPSVAKAKRMLNLKLKYTLIQSVYQLLDLKSNKS
;
A
#
# COMPACT_ATOMS: atom_id res chain seq x y z
N MET A 1 -6.78 5.24 -26.87
CA MET A 1 -6.16 4.27 -25.95
C MET A 1 -5.23 5.00 -25.01
N LYS A 2 -5.14 4.58 -23.71
CA LYS A 2 -4.42 5.31 -22.67
C LYS A 2 -3.07 4.66 -22.34
N SER A 3 -2.12 5.50 -21.88
CA SER A 3 -0.78 5.08 -21.46
C SER A 3 -0.57 5.35 -19.97
N LEU A 4 0.16 4.46 -19.29
CA LEU A 4 0.52 4.58 -17.88
C LEU A 4 2.02 4.46 -17.68
N LEU A 5 2.60 5.39 -16.95
CA LEU A 5 3.93 5.28 -16.36
C LEU A 5 3.82 4.78 -14.93
N PHE A 6 4.40 3.63 -14.62
CA PHE A 6 4.43 3.05 -13.27
C PHE A 6 5.85 3.13 -12.71
N ILE A 7 6.11 4.06 -11.82
CA ILE A 7 7.40 4.24 -11.16
C ILE A 7 7.44 3.29 -9.95
N GLY A 8 8.34 2.30 -9.98
CA GLY A 8 8.37 1.21 -9.01
C GLY A 8 7.46 0.02 -9.36
N GLY A 9 7.08 -0.11 -10.64
CA GLY A 9 6.11 -1.12 -11.12
C GLY A 9 6.57 -2.58 -11.03
N THR A 10 7.81 -2.89 -10.67
CA THR A 10 8.28 -4.26 -10.39
C THR A 10 8.05 -4.72 -8.94
N GLY A 11 7.62 -3.81 -8.06
CA GLY A 11 7.27 -4.08 -6.67
C GLY A 11 5.89 -4.73 -6.50
N PHE A 12 5.46 -4.90 -5.23
CA PHE A 12 4.17 -5.47 -4.88
C PHE A 12 3.00 -4.81 -5.62
N LEU A 13 2.90 -3.47 -5.56
CA LEU A 13 1.79 -2.73 -6.17
C LEU A 13 1.74 -2.91 -7.69
N GLY A 14 2.89 -2.84 -8.37
CA GLY A 14 2.93 -3.00 -9.83
C GLY A 14 2.62 -4.42 -10.27
N GLN A 15 3.08 -5.45 -9.56
CA GLN A 15 2.73 -6.83 -9.84
C GLN A 15 1.24 -7.10 -9.57
N SER A 16 0.69 -6.60 -8.47
CA SER A 16 -0.75 -6.69 -8.17
C SER A 16 -1.59 -5.93 -9.20
N PHE A 17 -1.09 -4.79 -9.70
CA PHE A 17 -1.72 -4.05 -10.78
C PHE A 17 -1.78 -4.89 -12.07
N LEU A 18 -0.70 -5.56 -12.45
CA LEU A 18 -0.67 -6.44 -13.61
C LEU A 18 -1.61 -7.64 -13.46
N ASP A 19 -1.64 -8.27 -12.28
CA ASP A 19 -2.59 -9.35 -12.01
C ASP A 19 -4.04 -8.85 -12.15
N TYR A 20 -4.34 -7.67 -11.65
CA TYR A 20 -5.66 -7.06 -11.76
C TYR A 20 -6.05 -6.79 -13.22
N ILE A 21 -5.18 -6.16 -14.01
CA ILE A 21 -5.50 -5.85 -15.41
C ILE A 21 -5.57 -7.10 -16.30
N ASN A 22 -4.84 -8.16 -15.92
CA ASN A 22 -4.90 -9.43 -16.66
C ASN A 22 -6.21 -10.20 -16.41
N LYS A 23 -6.80 -10.08 -15.22
CA LYS A 23 -8.06 -10.72 -14.84
C LYS A 23 -9.29 -9.94 -15.32
N GLU A 24 -9.28 -8.65 -15.05
CA GLU A 24 -10.37 -7.75 -15.41
C GLU A 24 -10.12 -7.21 -16.81
N LYS A 25 -11.07 -7.41 -17.72
CA LYS A 25 -11.12 -6.61 -18.95
C LYS A 25 -11.25 -5.16 -18.48
N LEU A 26 -10.17 -4.39 -18.59
CA LEU A 26 -10.04 -3.01 -18.11
C LEU A 26 -11.18 -2.09 -18.61
N LYS A 27 -12.39 -2.25 -18.05
CA LYS A 27 -13.53 -1.38 -18.36
C LYS A 27 -13.30 0.05 -17.87
N THR A 28 -12.50 0.22 -16.79
CA THR A 28 -12.30 1.51 -16.11
C THR A 28 -11.18 2.37 -16.74
N ILE A 29 -10.12 1.74 -17.24
CA ILE A 29 -9.03 2.41 -17.96
C ILE A 29 -8.73 1.60 -19.22
N LYS A 30 -9.02 2.14 -20.42
CA LYS A 30 -8.65 1.52 -21.70
C LYS A 30 -7.13 1.67 -21.93
N LEU A 31 -6.34 0.91 -21.16
CA LEU A 31 -4.89 0.99 -21.18
C LEU A 31 -4.32 0.13 -22.30
N SER A 32 -3.49 0.72 -23.17
CA SER A 32 -2.80 0.01 -24.28
C SER A 32 -1.31 -0.12 -24.06
N LYS A 33 -0.71 0.77 -23.26
CA LYS A 33 0.74 0.84 -23.05
C LYS A 33 1.07 1.06 -21.58
N LEU A 34 1.98 0.24 -21.07
CA LEU A 34 2.53 0.37 -19.73
C LEU A 34 4.04 0.59 -19.80
N LEU A 35 4.51 1.71 -19.25
CA LEU A 35 5.93 1.99 -19.04
C LEU A 35 6.27 1.74 -17.58
N ILE A 36 7.33 0.98 -17.30
CA ILE A 36 7.76 0.67 -15.95
C ILE A 36 9.16 1.25 -15.72
N VAL A 37 9.28 2.17 -14.78
CA VAL A 37 10.59 2.62 -14.27
C VAL A 37 11.02 1.72 -13.12
N SER A 38 12.15 1.03 -13.29
CA SER A 38 12.71 0.13 -12.29
C SER A 38 14.22 -0.05 -12.48
N ARG A 39 14.95 -0.25 -11.36
CA ARG A 39 16.39 -0.55 -11.37
C ARG A 39 16.71 -1.93 -11.96
N LYS A 40 15.79 -2.87 -11.84
CA LYS A 40 15.93 -4.25 -12.32
C LYS A 40 14.78 -4.57 -13.27
N ASN A 41 15.09 -5.17 -14.41
CA ASN A 41 14.06 -5.76 -15.25
C ASN A 41 13.53 -7.03 -14.57
N LYS A 42 12.22 -7.15 -14.54
CA LYS A 42 11.54 -8.35 -14.07
C LYS A 42 10.62 -8.81 -15.20
N LYS A 43 10.79 -10.04 -15.67
CA LYS A 43 9.87 -10.63 -16.64
C LYS A 43 8.47 -10.71 -16.01
N LEU A 44 7.54 -9.86 -16.44
CA LEU A 44 6.20 -9.78 -15.91
C LEU A 44 5.21 -10.21 -17.01
N ARG A 45 4.24 -11.04 -16.66
CA ARG A 45 3.17 -11.46 -17.58
C ARG A 45 2.15 -10.33 -17.70
N SER A 46 1.81 -9.93 -18.92
CA SER A 46 0.82 -8.88 -19.18
C SER A 46 0.11 -9.10 -20.49
N LYS A 47 -1.19 -8.76 -20.55
CA LYS A 47 -2.01 -8.69 -21.75
C LYS A 47 -1.76 -7.42 -22.57
N ILE A 48 -1.08 -6.43 -22.00
CA ILE A 48 -0.72 -5.18 -22.67
C ILE A 48 0.79 -5.07 -22.83
N LYS A 49 1.23 -4.28 -23.83
CA LYS A 49 2.66 -4.04 -24.08
C LYS A 49 3.32 -3.35 -22.90
N ILE A 50 4.37 -3.97 -22.33
CA ILE A 50 5.20 -3.39 -21.28
C ILE A 50 6.52 -2.92 -21.88
N ASN A 51 6.86 -1.67 -21.63
CA ASN A 51 8.17 -1.10 -21.96
C ASN A 51 8.90 -0.76 -20.63
N TYR A 52 10.14 -1.21 -20.51
CA TYR A 52 10.96 -0.95 -19.32
C TYR A 52 11.89 0.23 -19.52
N ILE A 53 11.96 1.12 -18.54
CA ILE A 53 12.98 2.14 -18.42
C ILE A 53 13.87 1.70 -17.25
N LYS A 54 15.00 1.05 -17.60
CA LYS A 54 15.94 0.46 -16.63
C LYS A 54 16.79 1.53 -15.96
N THR A 55 16.22 2.19 -14.95
CA THR A 55 16.92 3.22 -14.18
C THR A 55 16.26 3.39 -12.81
N SER A 56 16.94 4.13 -11.90
CA SER A 56 16.26 4.65 -10.71
C SER A 56 15.58 5.97 -11.04
N ILE A 57 14.52 6.30 -10.29
CA ILE A 57 13.83 7.59 -10.47
C ILE A 57 14.74 8.78 -10.14
N SER A 58 15.74 8.60 -9.28
CA SER A 58 16.75 9.61 -8.95
C SER A 58 17.76 9.89 -10.09
N LYS A 59 17.82 9.02 -11.10
CA LYS A 59 18.75 9.11 -12.23
C LYS A 59 18.06 9.21 -13.59
N ILE A 60 16.74 9.14 -13.65
CA ILE A 60 16.02 9.30 -14.92
C ILE A 60 16.25 10.70 -15.48
N LYS A 61 16.43 10.81 -16.79
CA LYS A 61 16.71 12.10 -17.46
C LYS A 61 15.46 12.79 -18.02
N LYS A 62 14.37 12.04 -18.24
CA LYS A 62 13.11 12.56 -18.78
C LYS A 62 11.94 11.74 -18.25
N ILE A 63 10.84 12.40 -17.91
CA ILE A 63 9.57 11.73 -17.61
C ILE A 63 8.79 11.61 -18.94
N PRO A 64 8.47 10.38 -19.41
CA PRO A 64 7.68 10.21 -20.62
C PRO A 64 6.29 10.81 -20.44
N LYS A 65 5.80 11.52 -21.47
CA LYS A 65 4.42 11.99 -21.50
C LYS A 65 3.49 10.79 -21.59
N THR A 66 2.60 10.67 -20.61
CA THR A 66 1.60 9.60 -20.50
C THR A 66 0.29 10.18 -19.96
N ASP A 67 -0.82 9.44 -20.16
CA ASP A 67 -2.12 9.85 -19.60
C ASP A 67 -2.15 9.72 -18.08
N TYR A 68 -1.43 8.72 -17.56
CA TYR A 68 -1.42 8.37 -16.14
C TYR A 68 0.00 8.16 -15.63
N ILE A 69 0.25 8.54 -14.38
CA ILE A 69 1.48 8.22 -13.64
C ILE A 69 1.10 7.67 -12.27
N ILE A 70 1.63 6.49 -11.89
CA ILE A 70 1.62 6.00 -10.52
C ILE A 70 3.04 6.08 -9.98
N TYR A 71 3.24 6.91 -8.95
CA TYR A 71 4.49 7.00 -8.23
C TYR A 71 4.43 6.11 -6.99
N ALA A 72 4.99 4.89 -7.11
CA ALA A 72 5.03 3.87 -6.05
C ALA A 72 6.46 3.41 -5.73
N ALA A 73 7.47 4.09 -6.24
CA ALA A 73 8.87 3.78 -5.90
C ALA A 73 9.11 4.00 -4.41
N ASN A 74 9.80 3.04 -3.81
CA ASN A 74 10.27 3.12 -2.44
C ASN A 74 11.61 2.38 -2.31
N SER A 75 12.58 3.03 -1.68
CA SER A 75 13.88 2.46 -1.32
C SER A 75 13.95 2.28 0.19
N SER A 76 14.75 1.33 0.66
CA SER A 76 15.14 1.26 2.07
C SER A 76 15.98 2.47 2.49
N ASN A 77 16.68 3.09 1.54
CA ASN A 77 17.39 4.35 1.74
C ASN A 77 16.45 5.54 1.51
N ASN A 78 16.11 6.27 2.58
CA ASN A 78 15.19 7.40 2.50
C ASN A 78 15.79 8.63 1.79
N PHE A 79 17.11 8.79 1.78
CA PHE A 79 17.77 9.81 0.99
C PHE A 79 17.52 9.61 -0.50
N GLU A 80 17.63 8.37 -0.99
CA GLU A 80 17.29 8.03 -2.38
C GLU A 80 15.80 8.28 -2.70
N ASN A 81 14.90 8.08 -1.75
CA ASN A 81 13.49 8.42 -1.93
C ASN A 81 13.29 9.93 -2.12
N LEU A 82 13.97 10.77 -1.31
CA LEU A 82 13.89 12.22 -1.41
C LEU A 82 14.58 12.75 -2.68
N LYS A 83 15.75 12.19 -3.04
CA LYS A 83 16.43 12.51 -4.31
C LYS A 83 15.55 12.16 -5.51
N GLY A 84 14.90 10.98 -5.45
CA GLY A 84 14.01 10.53 -6.52
C GLY A 84 12.80 11.42 -6.73
N ILE A 85 12.15 11.89 -5.65
CA ILE A 85 11.01 12.80 -5.80
C ILE A 85 11.44 14.18 -6.30
N LYS A 86 12.55 14.71 -5.82
CA LYS A 86 13.10 15.99 -6.30
C LYS A 86 13.38 15.93 -7.80
N ASN A 87 14.05 14.86 -8.26
CA ASN A 87 14.32 14.66 -9.69
C ASN A 87 13.03 14.51 -10.50
N PHE A 88 12.06 13.71 -10.02
CA PHE A 88 10.76 13.54 -10.68
C PHE A 88 10.05 14.88 -10.89
N ILE A 89 9.97 15.71 -9.85
CA ILE A 89 9.29 17.02 -9.90
C ILE A 89 9.98 17.98 -10.86
N ASN A 90 11.32 18.01 -10.84
CA ASN A 90 12.11 18.91 -11.69
C ASN A 90 11.98 18.54 -13.19
N LEU A 91 11.66 17.30 -13.50
CA LEU A 91 11.48 16.82 -14.88
C LEU A 91 10.04 16.93 -15.39
N LEU A 92 9.09 17.31 -14.53
CA LEU A 92 7.73 17.61 -14.98
C LEU A 92 7.66 19.01 -15.60
N ASP A 93 7.03 19.10 -16.76
CA ASP A 93 6.83 20.34 -17.52
C ASP A 93 5.34 20.58 -17.83
N GLN A 94 5.02 21.62 -18.59
CA GLN A 94 3.67 22.01 -18.96
C GLN A 94 2.90 20.87 -19.66
N SER A 95 3.59 20.00 -20.43
CA SER A 95 2.97 18.90 -21.14
C SER A 95 2.37 17.84 -20.19
N HIS A 96 2.86 17.78 -18.93
CA HIS A 96 2.38 16.85 -17.91
C HIS A 96 1.19 17.39 -17.10
N LYS A 97 0.74 18.64 -17.29
CA LYS A 97 -0.40 19.19 -16.53
C LYS A 97 -1.72 18.44 -16.75
N LYS A 98 -1.90 17.86 -17.94
CA LYS A 98 -3.08 17.02 -18.24
C LYS A 98 -2.94 15.57 -17.74
N THR A 99 -1.73 15.13 -17.41
CA THR A 99 -1.46 13.79 -16.86
C THR A 99 -2.05 13.67 -15.46
N LYS A 100 -2.75 12.57 -15.19
CA LYS A 100 -3.25 12.27 -13.84
C LYS A 100 -2.20 11.49 -13.07
N ILE A 101 -1.81 11.99 -11.91
CA ILE A 101 -0.69 11.49 -11.12
C ILE A 101 -1.21 11.00 -9.77
N LEU A 102 -0.85 9.77 -9.40
CA LEU A 102 -1.11 9.19 -8.09
C LEU A 102 0.21 8.93 -7.36
N PHE A 103 0.34 9.49 -6.17
CA PHE A 103 1.39 9.12 -5.22
C PHE A 103 0.88 8.13 -4.20
N THR A 104 1.59 6.99 -4.04
CA THR A 104 1.32 6.04 -2.95
C THR A 104 2.14 6.40 -1.72
N SER A 105 1.46 7.02 -0.76
CA SER A 105 1.97 7.33 0.56
C SER A 105 1.69 6.18 1.54
N SER A 106 1.73 6.43 2.82
CA SER A 106 1.52 5.44 3.88
C SER A 106 0.76 6.04 5.05
N GLY A 107 -0.09 5.27 5.70
CA GLY A 107 -0.68 5.64 6.99
C GLY A 107 0.34 5.88 8.10
N ALA A 108 1.60 5.47 7.93
CA ALA A 108 2.68 5.75 8.86
C ALA A 108 2.94 7.26 9.06
N VAL A 109 2.47 8.12 8.15
CA VAL A 109 2.55 9.59 8.30
C VAL A 109 1.81 10.12 9.51
N TYR A 110 0.81 9.40 10.02
CA TYR A 110 0.07 9.80 11.22
C TYR A 110 0.83 9.55 12.52
N GLY A 111 1.86 8.70 12.50
CA GLY A 111 2.52 8.22 13.71
C GLY A 111 1.74 7.09 14.40
N PRO A 112 2.22 6.61 15.56
CA PRO A 112 1.54 5.59 16.35
C PRO A 112 0.29 6.17 17.03
N ARG A 113 -0.66 5.29 17.33
CA ARG A 113 -1.87 5.63 18.09
C ARG A 113 -2.16 4.53 19.11
N ASN A 114 -2.38 4.92 20.34
CA ASN A 114 -2.64 4.03 21.48
C ASN A 114 -4.12 4.01 21.93
N ILE A 115 -5.01 4.63 21.18
CA ILE A 115 -6.45 4.66 21.41
C ILE A 115 -7.20 4.02 20.25
N LEU A 116 -8.37 3.42 20.52
CA LEU A 116 -9.21 2.73 19.52
C LEU A 116 -9.98 3.72 18.64
N LYS A 117 -9.26 4.56 17.91
CA LYS A 117 -9.83 5.58 17.02
C LYS A 117 -9.21 5.49 15.63
N LYS A 118 -10.05 5.29 14.60
CA LYS A 118 -9.61 5.21 13.19
C LYS A 118 -8.95 6.51 12.75
N PHE A 119 -7.88 6.40 11.94
CA PHE A 119 -7.21 7.55 11.33
C PHE A 119 -8.08 8.16 10.23
N LYS A 120 -8.35 9.46 10.31
CA LYS A 120 -9.03 10.24 9.26
C LYS A 120 -8.03 11.09 8.48
N GLU A 121 -8.33 11.45 7.23
CA GLU A 121 -7.48 12.30 6.40
C GLU A 121 -7.34 13.72 6.99
N THR A 122 -8.29 14.14 7.82
CA THR A 122 -8.29 15.41 8.56
C THR A 122 -7.47 15.38 9.83
N ASP A 123 -7.03 14.20 10.29
CA ASP A 123 -6.19 14.10 11.48
C ASP A 123 -4.85 14.80 11.24
N GLN A 124 -4.46 15.63 12.20
CA GLN A 124 -3.18 16.34 12.14
C GLN A 124 -2.00 15.37 12.16
N ILE A 125 -1.04 15.60 11.26
CA ILE A 125 0.23 14.88 11.28
C ILE A 125 1.10 15.46 12.40
N ASN A 126 1.12 14.75 13.54
CA ASN A 126 1.89 15.19 14.69
C ASN A 126 3.34 14.69 14.60
N LYS A 127 4.27 15.64 14.40
CA LYS A 127 5.71 15.33 14.35
C LYS A 127 6.24 14.73 15.67
N LYS A 128 5.66 15.06 16.83
CA LYS A 128 6.03 14.47 18.14
C LYS A 128 5.70 12.98 18.15
N ASN A 129 4.53 12.58 17.65
CA ASN A 129 4.15 11.16 17.57
C ASN A 129 5.09 10.36 16.64
N ILE A 130 5.59 10.97 15.55
CA ILE A 130 6.55 10.32 14.65
C ILE A 130 7.92 10.14 15.30
N LYS A 131 8.31 11.03 16.19
CA LYS A 131 9.55 10.88 16.98
C LYS A 131 9.55 9.64 17.86
N SER A 132 8.38 9.15 18.29
CA SER A 132 8.26 7.93 19.09
C SER A 132 8.48 6.63 18.29
N PHE A 133 8.43 6.68 16.96
CA PHE A 133 8.91 5.57 16.15
C PHE A 133 10.44 5.42 16.25
N SER A 134 10.94 4.20 16.19
CA SER A 134 12.38 3.90 16.16
C SER A 134 12.85 3.53 14.76
N GLY A 135 14.13 3.67 14.55
CA GLY A 135 14.86 3.17 13.36
C GLY A 135 14.22 3.55 12.03
N TYR A 136 14.16 2.59 11.13
CA TYR A 136 13.65 2.73 9.77
C TYR A 136 12.24 3.34 9.69
N LYS A 137 11.32 2.95 10.58
CA LYS A 137 9.92 3.40 10.54
C LYS A 137 9.79 4.92 10.74
N LYS A 138 10.64 5.50 11.61
CA LYS A 138 10.70 6.94 11.86
C LYS A 138 11.14 7.71 10.61
N GLU A 139 12.25 7.31 10.03
CA GLU A 139 12.80 8.00 8.84
C GLU A 139 11.90 7.80 7.61
N TYR A 140 11.32 6.61 7.45
CA TYR A 140 10.33 6.33 6.42
C TYR A 140 9.12 7.26 6.52
N SER A 141 8.56 7.44 7.73
CA SER A 141 7.41 8.32 7.95
C SER A 141 7.73 9.77 7.65
N LYS A 142 8.91 10.25 8.08
CA LYS A 142 9.38 11.61 7.76
C LYS A 142 9.52 11.83 6.26
N ALA A 143 10.14 10.88 5.56
CA ALA A 143 10.30 10.96 4.11
C ALA A 143 8.95 11.02 3.39
N LYS A 144 7.97 10.18 3.79
CA LYS A 144 6.62 10.20 3.20
C LYS A 144 5.92 11.55 3.43
N ILE A 145 6.04 12.16 4.60
CA ILE A 145 5.46 13.49 4.89
C ILE A 145 6.09 14.58 3.98
N ILE A 146 7.40 14.54 3.81
CA ILE A 146 8.09 15.50 2.91
C ILE A 146 7.59 15.33 1.47
N ILE A 147 7.51 14.07 1.01
CA ILE A 147 7.05 13.76 -0.36
C ILE A 147 5.60 14.18 -0.55
N GLU A 148 4.68 13.94 0.41
CA GLU A 148 3.30 14.40 0.33
C GLU A 148 3.22 15.92 0.13
N LYS A 149 4.03 16.71 0.87
CA LYS A 149 4.09 18.16 0.71
C LYS A 149 4.51 18.57 -0.71
N GLU A 150 5.47 17.86 -1.30
CA GLU A 150 5.90 18.16 -2.66
C GLU A 150 4.78 17.86 -3.69
N PHE A 151 4.03 16.76 -3.53
CA PHE A 151 2.87 16.49 -4.37
C PHE A 151 1.73 17.51 -4.17
N GLN A 152 1.51 17.99 -2.94
CA GLN A 152 0.55 19.08 -2.68
C GLN A 152 0.96 20.38 -3.38
N LYS A 153 2.28 20.71 -3.39
CA LYS A 153 2.80 21.86 -4.15
C LYS A 153 2.59 21.69 -5.66
N LEU A 154 2.74 20.48 -6.20
CA LEU A 154 2.42 20.19 -7.61
C LEU A 154 0.94 20.49 -7.92
N GLY A 155 0.02 20.05 -7.05
CA GLY A 155 -1.40 20.39 -7.21
C GLY A 155 -1.63 21.89 -7.29
N LYS A 156 -1.03 22.67 -6.38
CA LYS A 156 -1.09 24.16 -6.40
C LYS A 156 -0.51 24.78 -7.68
N LYS A 157 0.43 24.10 -8.35
CA LYS A 157 0.97 24.49 -9.65
C LYS A 157 0.10 24.03 -10.84
N GLY A 158 -1.10 23.50 -10.59
CA GLY A 158 -2.07 23.12 -11.61
C GLY A 158 -1.91 21.68 -12.15
N TYR A 159 -1.06 20.83 -11.56
CA TYR A 159 -0.98 19.41 -11.94
C TYR A 159 -2.13 18.60 -11.32
N ASN A 160 -2.60 17.61 -12.06
CA ASN A 160 -3.67 16.70 -11.58
C ASN A 160 -3.07 15.60 -10.69
N VAL A 161 -3.12 15.78 -9.39
CA VAL A 161 -2.47 14.89 -8.41
C VAL A 161 -3.48 14.35 -7.40
N SER A 162 -3.24 13.13 -6.93
CA SER A 162 -3.88 12.57 -5.73
C SER A 162 -2.86 11.83 -4.88
N ILE A 163 -3.12 11.71 -3.59
CA ILE A 163 -2.29 10.98 -2.63
C ILE A 163 -3.12 9.87 -2.02
N ALA A 164 -2.61 8.62 -2.07
CA ALA A 164 -3.19 7.48 -1.38
C ALA A 164 -2.30 7.09 -0.18
N ARG A 165 -2.79 7.27 1.05
CA ARG A 165 -2.15 6.80 2.28
C ARG A 165 -2.51 5.34 2.51
N LEU A 166 -1.59 4.45 2.14
CA LEU A 166 -1.82 3.01 2.24
C LEU A 166 -1.64 2.53 3.68
N PHE A 167 -2.59 1.72 4.13
CA PHE A 167 -2.53 0.97 5.39
C PHE A 167 -2.13 -0.49 5.14
N SER A 168 -2.49 -1.42 6.04
CA SER A 168 -2.12 -2.81 5.86
C SER A 168 -2.94 -3.46 4.74
N PHE A 169 -2.28 -4.30 3.95
CA PHE A 169 -2.90 -5.04 2.86
C PHE A 169 -2.36 -6.48 2.79
N ILE A 170 -3.11 -7.32 2.11
CA ILE A 170 -2.83 -8.74 1.94
C ILE A 170 -3.07 -9.15 0.49
N GLY A 171 -2.21 -10.01 -0.08
CA GLY A 171 -2.38 -10.52 -1.45
C GLY A 171 -1.21 -11.38 -1.91
N LYS A 172 -1.40 -12.13 -2.99
CA LYS A 172 -0.46 -13.14 -3.51
C LYS A 172 0.97 -12.63 -3.78
N LYS A 173 1.13 -11.34 -4.09
CA LYS A 173 2.45 -10.77 -4.40
C LYS A 173 3.15 -10.19 -3.17
N ILE A 174 2.61 -10.39 -1.96
CA ILE A 174 3.30 -10.00 -0.74
C ILE A 174 4.56 -10.85 -0.58
N LEU A 175 5.67 -10.18 -0.29
CA LEU A 175 6.94 -10.90 -0.13
C LEU A 175 6.93 -11.64 1.20
N ILE A 176 6.89 -12.95 1.14
CA ILE A 176 6.83 -13.85 2.30
C ILE A 176 8.05 -13.67 3.23
N ASN A 177 9.18 -13.19 2.69
CA ASN A 177 10.42 -12.97 3.45
C ASN A 177 10.47 -11.64 4.22
N LYS A 178 9.39 -10.85 4.26
CA LYS A 178 9.32 -9.62 5.04
C LYS A 178 8.59 -9.88 6.35
N ASN A 179 9.08 -9.30 7.44
CA ASN A 179 8.53 -9.41 8.79
C ASN A 179 7.19 -8.64 8.94
N TYR A 180 6.20 -9.03 8.16
CA TYR A 180 4.82 -8.60 8.37
C TYR A 180 4.10 -9.66 9.22
N ALA A 181 3.32 -9.25 10.20
CA ALA A 181 2.59 -10.18 11.07
C ALA A 181 1.81 -11.23 10.27
N VAL A 182 1.12 -10.85 9.20
CA VAL A 182 0.36 -11.79 8.37
C VAL A 182 1.26 -12.82 7.68
N THR A 183 2.45 -12.42 7.21
CA THR A 183 3.37 -13.35 6.54
C THR A 183 4.08 -14.26 7.51
N ASP A 184 4.43 -13.75 8.69
CA ASP A 184 4.99 -14.56 9.77
C ASP A 184 4.00 -15.64 10.24
N LEU A 185 2.76 -15.28 10.53
CA LEU A 185 1.72 -16.21 10.94
C LEU A 185 1.43 -17.29 9.87
N ILE A 186 1.45 -16.91 8.58
CA ILE A 186 1.27 -17.86 7.48
C ILE A 186 2.46 -18.83 7.38
N ASN A 187 3.69 -18.33 7.57
CA ASN A 187 4.87 -19.17 7.57
C ASN A 187 4.83 -20.19 8.73
N GLN A 188 4.45 -19.75 9.93
CA GLN A 188 4.22 -20.65 11.06
C GLN A 188 3.08 -21.65 10.77
N GLY A 189 2.01 -21.21 10.08
CA GLY A 189 0.93 -22.09 9.64
C GLY A 189 1.42 -23.20 8.68
N LYS A 190 2.30 -22.87 7.75
CA LYS A 190 2.88 -23.79 6.76
C LYS A 190 3.95 -24.72 7.33
N ASP A 191 4.56 -24.36 8.44
CA ASP A 191 5.60 -25.17 9.08
C ASP A 191 5.01 -26.45 9.65
N LYS A 192 5.36 -27.59 9.07
CA LYS A 192 4.89 -28.92 9.48
C LYS A 192 5.57 -29.45 10.76
N SER A 193 6.68 -28.84 11.19
CA SER A 193 7.42 -29.25 12.38
C SER A 193 6.74 -28.80 13.69
N SER A 194 5.76 -27.90 13.63
CA SER A 194 5.04 -27.41 14.80
C SER A 194 3.52 -27.51 14.60
N SER A 195 2.81 -27.95 15.61
CA SER A 195 1.33 -27.93 15.69
C SER A 195 0.78 -26.61 16.22
N THR A 196 1.65 -25.63 16.51
CA THR A 196 1.29 -24.41 17.23
C THR A 196 1.80 -23.14 16.54
N ILE A 197 0.93 -22.14 16.42
CA ILE A 197 1.30 -20.77 16.05
C ILE A 197 1.61 -19.98 17.32
N ARG A 198 2.79 -19.39 17.40
CA ARG A 198 3.29 -18.68 18.59
C ARG A 198 3.22 -17.18 18.38
N LEU A 199 2.62 -16.47 19.33
CA LEU A 199 2.62 -15.02 19.41
C LEU A 199 3.55 -14.55 20.54
N ASN A 200 4.54 -13.72 20.20
CA ASN A 200 5.50 -13.17 21.14
C ASN A 200 5.17 -11.76 21.61
N ASP A 201 4.12 -11.13 21.09
CA ASP A 201 3.72 -9.76 21.41
C ASP A 201 2.41 -9.77 22.21
N THR A 202 2.46 -9.19 23.40
CA THR A 202 1.31 -9.08 24.34
C THR A 202 0.52 -7.80 24.15
N ARG A 203 0.93 -6.91 23.24
CA ARG A 203 0.23 -5.67 22.94
C ARG A 203 -1.07 -5.95 22.17
N ASP A 204 -2.11 -5.19 22.51
CA ASP A 204 -3.33 -5.18 21.70
C ASP A 204 -3.07 -4.42 20.39
N THR A 205 -2.54 -5.15 19.40
CA THR A 205 -2.15 -4.62 18.08
C THR A 205 -3.28 -4.80 17.09
N TYR A 206 -3.93 -3.71 16.69
CA TYR A 206 -5.03 -3.68 15.75
C TYR A 206 -4.58 -3.27 14.35
N ARG A 207 -5.05 -3.99 13.34
CA ARG A 207 -4.80 -3.69 11.92
C ARG A 207 -6.09 -3.86 11.12
N GLY A 208 -6.20 -3.13 9.98
CA GLY A 208 -7.22 -3.39 8.98
C GLY A 208 -6.53 -3.89 7.70
N TYR A 209 -6.80 -5.12 7.29
CA TYR A 209 -6.16 -5.74 6.13
C TYR A 209 -7.04 -5.65 4.89
N MET A 210 -6.58 -4.93 3.87
CA MET A 210 -7.26 -4.78 2.60
C MET A 210 -6.75 -5.79 1.57
N ASN A 211 -7.66 -6.42 0.83
CA ASN A 211 -7.30 -7.29 -0.28
C ASN A 211 -6.54 -6.54 -1.38
N SER A 212 -5.54 -7.16 -1.99
CA SER A 212 -4.73 -6.53 -3.05
C SER A 212 -5.53 -6.20 -4.32
N GLU A 213 -6.59 -6.93 -4.65
CA GLU A 213 -7.46 -6.60 -5.78
C GLU A 213 -8.30 -5.34 -5.49
N ASP A 214 -8.88 -5.25 -4.28
CA ASP A 214 -9.57 -4.04 -3.83
C ASP A 214 -8.62 -2.84 -3.78
N LEU A 215 -7.41 -3.04 -3.26
CA LEU A 215 -6.36 -2.02 -3.23
C LEU A 215 -6.11 -1.45 -4.62
N ILE A 216 -5.86 -2.30 -5.62
CA ILE A 216 -5.58 -1.84 -6.98
C ILE A 216 -6.79 -1.15 -7.61
N LYS A 217 -7.99 -1.71 -7.45
CA LYS A 217 -9.23 -1.08 -7.89
C LYS A 217 -9.39 0.34 -7.33
N TRP A 218 -9.12 0.51 -6.03
CA TRP A 218 -9.21 1.81 -5.37
C TRP A 218 -8.13 2.78 -5.88
N LEU A 219 -6.87 2.32 -6.02
CA LEU A 219 -5.79 3.14 -6.57
C LEU A 219 -6.09 3.62 -7.99
N VAL A 220 -6.63 2.76 -8.85
CA VAL A 220 -7.06 3.12 -10.20
C VAL A 220 -8.17 4.16 -10.16
N LYS A 221 -9.18 3.98 -9.30
CA LYS A 221 -10.28 4.95 -9.17
C LYS A 221 -9.80 6.31 -8.64
N ILE A 222 -8.88 6.33 -7.68
CA ILE A 222 -8.24 7.55 -7.17
C ILE A 222 -7.44 8.24 -8.29
N LEU A 223 -6.64 7.48 -9.05
CA LEU A 223 -5.83 7.99 -10.15
C LEU A 223 -6.67 8.70 -11.22
N ILE A 224 -7.75 8.07 -11.69
CA ILE A 224 -8.60 8.65 -12.74
C ILE A 224 -9.38 9.89 -12.26
N ASN A 225 -9.53 10.08 -10.95
CA ASN A 225 -10.15 11.23 -10.33
C ASN A 225 -9.15 12.26 -9.80
N SER A 226 -7.86 12.10 -10.11
CA SER A 226 -6.84 13.09 -9.75
C SER A 226 -7.13 14.44 -10.40
N ASN A 227 -6.94 15.53 -9.64
CA ASN A 227 -7.14 16.90 -10.05
C ASN A 227 -6.16 17.83 -9.31
N ASN A 228 -6.18 19.12 -9.60
CA ASN A 228 -5.28 20.11 -9.02
C ASN A 228 -5.52 20.40 -7.53
N LYS A 229 -6.63 19.93 -6.93
CA LYS A 229 -6.87 20.03 -5.48
C LYS A 229 -5.99 19.07 -4.66
N CYS A 230 -5.31 18.14 -5.33
CA CYS A 230 -4.45 17.14 -4.70
C CYS A 230 -5.14 16.40 -3.53
N ASN A 231 -6.27 15.77 -3.82
CA ASN A 231 -7.03 15.05 -2.81
C ASN A 231 -6.21 13.92 -2.18
N ILE A 232 -6.29 13.83 -0.84
CA ILE A 232 -5.68 12.77 -0.05
C ILE A 232 -6.76 11.79 0.36
N TYR A 233 -6.48 10.48 0.22
CA TYR A 233 -7.37 9.40 0.61
C TYR A 233 -6.63 8.36 1.46
N ASN A 234 -7.24 7.95 2.56
CA ASN A 234 -6.83 6.73 3.25
C ASN A 234 -7.30 5.51 2.44
N VAL A 235 -6.41 4.56 2.26
CA VAL A 235 -6.66 3.32 1.50
C VAL A 235 -6.29 2.12 2.36
N GLY A 236 -7.27 1.29 2.68
CA GLY A 236 -7.14 0.14 3.57
C GLY A 236 -8.51 -0.45 3.89
N SER A 237 -8.55 -1.44 4.78
CA SER A 237 -9.79 -1.89 5.41
C SER A 237 -10.03 -1.11 6.70
N ASP A 238 -11.27 -0.68 6.91
CA ASP A 238 -11.73 -0.07 8.16
C ASP A 238 -12.27 -1.09 9.18
N GLU A 239 -12.20 -2.37 8.85
CA GLU A 239 -12.45 -3.49 9.76
C GLU A 239 -11.19 -3.74 10.60
N ALA A 240 -11.27 -3.43 11.89
CA ALA A 240 -10.19 -3.64 12.83
C ALA A 240 -10.15 -5.10 13.27
N ILE A 241 -8.96 -5.71 13.20
CA ILE A 241 -8.69 -7.04 13.75
C ILE A 241 -7.41 -6.99 14.59
N THR A 242 -7.38 -7.71 15.70
CA THR A 242 -6.16 -7.90 16.47
C THR A 242 -5.25 -8.93 15.81
N ILE A 243 -3.94 -8.85 16.09
CA ILE A 243 -3.00 -9.88 15.63
C ILE A 243 -3.34 -11.25 16.21
N LYS A 244 -3.93 -11.30 17.42
CA LYS A 244 -4.42 -12.53 18.05
C LYS A 244 -5.56 -13.14 17.25
N GLU A 245 -6.58 -12.38 16.89
CA GLU A 245 -7.70 -12.86 16.06
C GLU A 245 -7.21 -13.31 14.67
N LEU A 246 -6.27 -12.58 14.07
CA LEU A 246 -5.63 -12.99 12.80
C LEU A 246 -4.90 -14.34 12.96
N ALA A 247 -4.18 -14.55 14.06
CA ALA A 247 -3.51 -15.82 14.34
C ALA A 247 -4.51 -16.96 14.50
N ILE A 248 -5.63 -16.75 15.18
CA ILE A 248 -6.71 -17.74 15.32
C ILE A 248 -7.30 -18.12 13.95
N ILE A 249 -7.56 -17.13 13.09
CA ILE A 249 -8.06 -17.39 11.74
C ILE A 249 -7.07 -18.25 10.95
N ILE A 250 -5.78 -17.90 10.98
CA ILE A 250 -4.75 -18.66 10.27
C ILE A 250 -4.57 -20.05 10.87
N ALA A 251 -4.56 -20.15 12.19
CA ALA A 251 -4.45 -21.45 12.88
C ALA A 251 -5.59 -22.42 12.51
N LYS A 252 -6.83 -21.94 12.45
CA LYS A 252 -7.98 -22.74 11.98
C LYS A 252 -7.77 -23.27 10.55
N ILE A 253 -7.23 -22.46 9.64
CA ILE A 253 -6.97 -22.87 8.25
C ILE A 253 -5.93 -24.00 8.20
N PHE A 254 -4.89 -23.93 9.04
CA PHE A 254 -3.81 -24.93 9.08
C PHE A 254 -4.02 -26.03 10.11
N ARG A 255 -5.19 -26.07 10.80
CA ARG A 255 -5.52 -27.03 11.88
C ARG A 255 -4.47 -27.05 12.99
N LYS A 256 -4.08 -25.87 13.46
CA LYS A 256 -3.08 -25.66 14.53
C LYS A 256 -3.70 -24.97 15.74
N SER A 257 -3.04 -25.10 16.89
CA SER A 257 -3.34 -24.32 18.09
C SER A 257 -2.66 -22.94 18.06
N VAL A 258 -3.09 -22.03 18.94
CA VAL A 258 -2.43 -20.73 19.13
C VAL A 258 -1.90 -20.64 20.55
N GLN A 259 -0.60 -20.39 20.69
CA GLN A 259 0.05 -20.16 21.96
C GLN A 259 0.48 -18.69 22.06
N ILE A 260 0.04 -18.00 23.12
CA ILE A 260 0.42 -16.63 23.39
C ILE A 260 1.39 -16.63 24.57
N LYS A 261 2.61 -16.17 24.36
CA LYS A 261 3.53 -15.92 25.48
C LYS A 261 3.05 -14.68 26.23
N THR A 262 2.51 -14.88 27.43
CA THR A 262 2.20 -13.78 28.35
C THR A 262 3.51 -13.28 28.95
N LYS A 263 4.02 -12.15 28.51
CA LYS A 263 4.99 -11.36 29.25
C LYS A 263 4.22 -10.45 30.20
N ASP A 264 4.75 -10.23 31.40
CA ASP A 264 4.21 -9.45 32.51
C ASP A 264 2.98 -8.58 32.24
N LYS A 265 1.94 -8.78 33.05
CA LYS A 265 0.63 -8.07 33.00
C LYS A 265 0.73 -6.53 33.16
N LYS A 266 1.91 -5.98 33.44
CA LYS A 266 2.07 -4.56 33.84
C LYS A 266 2.08 -3.52 32.73
N LYS A 267 2.12 -3.86 31.45
CA LYS A 267 2.04 -2.86 30.34
C LYS A 267 1.24 -3.40 29.15
N LYS A 268 -0.10 -3.43 29.28
CA LYS A 268 -0.96 -3.50 28.08
C LYS A 268 -0.89 -2.15 27.34
N SER A 269 -0.11 -2.08 26.27
CA SER A 269 -0.13 -0.93 25.37
C SER A 269 -0.91 -1.29 24.12
N THR A 270 -1.77 -0.40 23.66
CA THR A 270 -2.52 -0.54 22.41
C THR A 270 -1.69 0.03 21.26
N ASP A 271 -1.63 -0.66 20.13
CA ASP A 271 -1.13 -0.13 18.85
C ASP A 271 -2.25 -0.21 17.80
N TYR A 272 -2.95 0.89 17.58
CA TYR A 272 -4.10 0.95 16.70
C TYR A 272 -3.71 1.58 15.34
N TYR A 273 -3.67 0.76 14.28
CA TYR A 273 -3.31 1.21 12.94
C TYR A 273 -4.38 0.83 11.92
N VAL A 274 -5.53 1.49 12.02
CA VAL A 274 -6.73 1.24 11.21
C VAL A 274 -7.22 2.57 10.61
N PRO A 275 -7.44 2.66 9.27
CA PRO A 275 -7.96 3.86 8.64
C PRO A 275 -9.47 4.03 8.81
N SER A 276 -9.93 5.27 8.81
CA SER A 276 -11.27 5.60 8.30
C SER A 276 -11.15 5.75 6.78
N VAL A 277 -11.96 5.03 6.04
CA VAL A 277 -12.02 5.10 4.57
C VAL A 277 -13.32 5.75 4.08
N ALA A 278 -14.06 6.39 4.98
CA ALA A 278 -15.33 7.02 4.71
C ALA A 278 -15.26 8.06 3.56
N LYS A 279 -14.15 8.84 3.51
CA LYS A 279 -13.92 9.80 2.43
C LYS A 279 -13.84 9.13 1.06
N ALA A 280 -13.03 8.08 0.94
CA ALA A 280 -12.88 7.34 -0.32
C ALA A 280 -14.18 6.65 -0.73
N LYS A 281 -14.89 6.02 0.21
CA LYS A 281 -16.20 5.39 -0.02
C LYS A 281 -17.21 6.41 -0.56
N ARG A 282 -17.35 7.57 0.11
CA ARG A 282 -18.33 8.60 -0.25
C ARG A 282 -17.99 9.31 -1.56
N MET A 283 -16.75 9.80 -1.72
CA MET A 283 -16.38 10.63 -2.87
C MET A 283 -16.16 9.85 -4.16
N LEU A 284 -15.78 8.57 -4.07
CA LEU A 284 -15.42 7.76 -5.23
C LEU A 284 -16.33 6.54 -5.41
N ASN A 285 -17.38 6.40 -4.61
CA ASN A 285 -18.28 5.26 -4.60
C ASN A 285 -17.53 3.92 -4.55
N LEU A 286 -16.59 3.81 -3.59
CA LEU A 286 -15.75 2.64 -3.42
C LEU A 286 -16.31 1.73 -2.33
N LYS A 287 -16.26 0.41 -2.59
CA LYS A 287 -16.65 -0.64 -1.63
C LYS A 287 -15.55 -1.71 -1.60
N LEU A 288 -15.34 -2.31 -0.44
CA LEU A 288 -14.53 -3.51 -0.32
C LEU A 288 -15.33 -4.70 -0.87
N LYS A 289 -14.69 -5.53 -1.69
CA LYS A 289 -15.29 -6.74 -2.27
C LYS A 289 -14.96 -7.97 -1.44
N TYR A 290 -13.78 -7.99 -0.84
CA TYR A 290 -13.24 -9.16 -0.16
C TYR A 290 -13.17 -8.95 1.34
N THR A 291 -13.65 -9.94 2.10
CA THR A 291 -13.41 -10.04 3.54
C THR A 291 -11.96 -10.40 3.83
N LEU A 292 -11.53 -10.27 5.09
CA LEU A 292 -10.21 -10.72 5.52
C LEU A 292 -10.02 -12.23 5.27
N ILE A 293 -11.00 -13.03 5.64
CA ILE A 293 -10.96 -14.50 5.48
C ILE A 293 -10.77 -14.86 4.00
N GLN A 294 -11.59 -14.31 3.10
CA GLN A 294 -11.44 -14.52 1.67
C GLN A 294 -10.05 -14.09 1.15
N SER A 295 -9.51 -13.03 1.71
CA SER A 295 -8.16 -12.54 1.35
C SER A 295 -7.05 -13.48 1.78
N VAL A 296 -7.18 -14.11 2.96
CA VAL A 296 -6.25 -15.15 3.44
C VAL A 296 -6.34 -16.39 2.56
N TYR A 297 -7.56 -16.87 2.25
CA TYR A 297 -7.75 -18.01 1.34
C TYR A 297 -7.13 -17.76 -0.05
N GLN A 298 -7.34 -16.57 -0.62
CA GLN A 298 -6.72 -16.18 -1.90
C GLN A 298 -5.20 -16.14 -1.84
N LEU A 299 -4.63 -15.67 -0.71
CA LEU A 299 -3.18 -15.65 -0.51
C LEU A 299 -2.59 -17.05 -0.48
N LEU A 300 -3.33 -18.01 0.06
CA LEU A 300 -2.92 -19.41 0.19
C LEU A 300 -3.27 -20.26 -1.04
N ASP A 301 -3.90 -19.70 -2.07
CA ASP A 301 -4.44 -20.42 -3.23
C ASP A 301 -5.50 -21.49 -2.88
N LEU A 302 -6.18 -21.32 -1.75
CA LEU A 302 -7.25 -22.21 -1.31
C LEU A 302 -8.60 -21.73 -1.86
N LYS A 303 -9.51 -22.69 -2.17
CA LYS A 303 -10.90 -22.35 -2.48
C LYS A 303 -11.59 -21.91 -1.18
N SER A 304 -12.17 -20.72 -1.15
CA SER A 304 -13.08 -20.34 -0.07
C SER A 304 -14.37 -21.13 -0.26
N ASN A 305 -14.68 -22.04 0.64
CA ASN A 305 -16.05 -22.55 0.71
C ASN A 305 -16.95 -21.35 0.96
N LYS A 306 -17.90 -21.13 0.06
CA LYS A 306 -18.98 -20.17 0.29
C LYS A 306 -19.79 -20.73 1.47
N SER A 307 -19.62 -20.17 2.65
CA SER A 307 -20.59 -20.24 3.73
C SER A 307 -21.57 -19.10 3.56
#